data_a5c894bef288c80f417a25f89db1afde
#
_entry.id   a5c894bef288c80f417a25f89db1afde
#
_cell.length_a   1.000
_cell.length_b   1.000
_cell.length_c   1.000
_cell.angle_alpha   90.00
_cell.angle_beta   90.00
_cell.angle_gamma   90.00
#
_symmetry.space_group_name_H-M   'P 1'
#
loop_
_entity.id
_entity.type
_entity.pdbx_description
1 polymer ?
#
loop_
_entity_poly.entity_id
_entity_poly.type
_entity_poly.pdbx_seq_one_letter_code
_entity_poly.pdbx_strand_id
1 'polypeptide(L)'
;MFGDLMGDLSRKEEEMKERLKTIKVTETIDGITLEANANRELQNVSIVDETIMEDKERLEDTILVAFNRLNNKITETEVLESQKLMAELMPEGFEDLFN
;
A
#
# COMPACT_ATOMS: atom_id res chain seq x y z
N MET A 1 -13.35 19.90 23.76
CA MET A 1 -13.04 18.52 24.10
C MET A 1 -13.30 17.58 22.93
N PHE A 2 -14.51 17.45 22.48
CA PHE A 2 -14.77 16.65 21.26
C PHE A 2 -14.07 17.24 20.05
N GLY A 3 -14.02 18.56 19.93
CA GLY A 3 -13.34 19.22 18.82
C GLY A 3 -11.84 18.93 18.77
N ASP A 4 -11.21 18.85 19.93
CA ASP A 4 -9.77 18.57 20.04
C ASP A 4 -9.46 17.12 19.62
N LEU A 5 -10.31 16.18 20.05
CA LEU A 5 -10.16 14.77 19.69
C LEU A 5 -10.34 14.57 18.19
N MET A 6 -11.36 15.19 17.61
CA MET A 6 -11.61 15.11 16.16
C MET A 6 -10.49 15.77 15.37
N GLY A 7 -9.96 16.88 15.86
CA GLY A 7 -8.82 17.55 15.23
C GLY A 7 -7.57 16.68 15.25
N ASP A 8 -7.31 15.98 16.37
CA ASP A 8 -6.18 15.08 16.50
C ASP A 8 -6.30 13.87 15.57
N LEU A 9 -7.51 13.32 15.44
CA LEU A 9 -7.76 12.20 14.52
C LEU A 9 -7.53 12.62 13.07
N SER A 10 -8.06 13.77 12.68
CA SER A 10 -7.87 14.30 11.32
C SER A 10 -6.41 14.51 11.00
N ARG A 11 -5.64 15.05 11.95
CA ARG A 11 -4.21 15.26 11.79
C ARG A 11 -3.47 13.92 11.65
N LYS A 12 -3.83 12.92 12.45
CA LYS A 12 -3.23 11.59 12.39
C LYS A 12 -3.55 10.90 11.07
N GLU A 13 -4.75 11.06 10.55
CA GLU A 13 -5.13 10.53 9.25
C GLU A 13 -4.33 11.18 8.12
N GLU A 14 -4.13 12.51 8.19
CA GLU A 14 -3.32 13.25 7.22
C GLU A 14 -1.86 12.79 7.27
N GLU A 15 -1.30 12.64 8.47
CA GLU A 15 0.06 12.14 8.67
C GLU A 15 0.22 10.73 8.11
N MET A 16 -0.78 9.87 8.33
CA MET A 16 -0.78 8.52 7.81
C MET A 16 -0.79 8.51 6.28
N LYS A 17 -1.61 9.34 5.67
CA LYS A 17 -1.69 9.46 4.22
C LYS A 17 -0.34 9.88 3.64
N GLU A 18 0.30 10.89 4.23
CA GLU A 18 1.62 11.34 3.80
C GLU A 18 2.67 10.24 3.97
N ARG A 19 2.57 9.49 5.07
CA ARG A 19 3.47 8.36 5.31
C ARG A 19 3.29 7.25 4.27
N LEU A 20 2.04 6.91 3.94
CA LEU A 20 1.73 5.88 2.93
C LEU A 20 2.32 6.25 1.56
N LYS A 21 2.35 7.52 1.23
CA LYS A 21 2.95 7.99 -0.03
C LYS A 21 4.45 7.71 -0.10
N THR A 22 5.12 7.56 1.02
CA THR A 22 6.56 7.30 1.06
C THR A 22 6.93 5.82 1.05
N ILE A 23 5.94 4.95 1.23
CA ILE A 23 6.17 3.50 1.27
C ILE A 23 6.05 2.93 -0.13
N LYS A 24 7.15 2.37 -0.64
CA LYS A 24 7.20 1.75 -1.96
C LYS A 24 6.66 0.33 -1.89
N VAL A 25 5.78 -0.02 -2.82
CA VAL A 25 5.24 -1.38 -2.96
C VAL A 25 5.48 -1.82 -4.40
N THR A 26 6.08 -2.98 -4.57
CA THR A 26 6.42 -3.49 -5.90
C THR A 26 5.89 -4.91 -6.10
N GLU A 27 5.59 -5.24 -7.35
CA GLU A 27 5.26 -6.60 -7.76
C GLU A 27 5.94 -6.89 -9.09
N THR A 28 6.59 -8.04 -9.17
CA THR A 28 7.22 -8.49 -10.40
C THR A 28 6.66 -9.85 -10.79
N ILE A 29 6.19 -9.95 -11.99
CA ILE A 29 5.62 -11.19 -12.53
C ILE A 29 5.93 -11.29 -14.02
N ASP A 30 6.46 -12.44 -14.43
CA ASP A 30 6.69 -12.77 -15.83
C ASP A 30 7.39 -11.65 -16.63
N GLY A 31 8.40 -11.03 -16.01
CA GLY A 31 9.19 -9.96 -16.63
C GLY A 31 8.59 -8.57 -16.60
N ILE A 32 7.47 -8.39 -15.91
CA ILE A 32 6.85 -7.07 -15.72
C ILE A 32 6.97 -6.69 -14.25
N THR A 33 7.47 -5.48 -14.00
CA THR A 33 7.54 -4.92 -12.66
C THR A 33 6.62 -3.71 -12.57
N LEU A 34 5.72 -3.72 -11.59
CA LEU A 34 4.88 -2.58 -11.25
C LEU A 34 5.37 -2.00 -9.94
N GLU A 35 5.43 -0.69 -9.85
CA GLU A 35 5.87 0.02 -8.67
C GLU A 35 4.84 1.08 -8.30
N ALA A 36 4.42 1.06 -7.05
CA ALA A 36 3.44 2.01 -6.53
C ALA A 36 3.87 2.45 -5.13
N ASN A 37 3.16 3.43 -4.58
CA ASN A 37 3.26 3.70 -3.15
C ASN A 37 2.05 3.10 -2.43
N ALA A 38 2.09 3.09 -1.10
CA ALA A 38 1.02 2.52 -0.30
C ALA A 38 -0.26 3.38 -0.29
N ASN A 39 -0.21 4.57 -0.88
CA ASN A 39 -1.38 5.43 -1.08
C ASN A 39 -2.08 5.14 -2.42
N ARG A 40 -1.83 3.97 -3.00
CA ARG A 40 -2.46 3.46 -4.23
C ARG A 40 -2.13 4.27 -5.48
N GLU A 41 -0.97 4.90 -5.50
CA GLU A 41 -0.52 5.62 -6.68
C GLU A 41 0.49 4.78 -7.44
N LEU A 42 0.14 4.35 -8.65
CA LEU A 42 1.05 3.61 -9.52
C LEU A 42 2.07 4.61 -10.07
N GLN A 43 3.34 4.32 -9.88
CA GLN A 43 4.42 5.26 -10.18
C GLN A 43 5.32 4.83 -11.32
N ASN A 44 5.46 3.52 -11.53
CA ASN A 44 6.31 3.02 -12.59
C ASN A 44 5.86 1.66 -13.08
N VAL A 45 6.00 1.45 -14.39
CA VAL A 45 5.80 0.16 -15.05
C VAL A 45 7.06 -0.13 -15.84
N SER A 46 7.68 -1.27 -15.61
CA SER A 46 8.89 -1.68 -16.29
C SER A 46 8.70 -3.05 -16.91
N ILE A 47 9.00 -3.18 -18.19
CA ILE A 47 9.00 -4.46 -18.90
C ILE A 47 10.45 -4.90 -19.01
N VAL A 48 10.83 -5.86 -18.15
CA VAL A 48 12.21 -6.34 -18.07
C VAL A 48 12.49 -7.41 -19.12
N ASP A 49 11.50 -8.25 -19.40
CA ASP A 49 11.59 -9.29 -20.44
C ASP A 49 10.83 -8.82 -21.68
N GLU A 50 11.56 -8.41 -22.70
CA GLU A 50 10.97 -7.88 -23.93
C GLU A 50 10.22 -8.94 -24.74
N THR A 51 10.47 -10.22 -24.50
CA THR A 51 9.79 -11.29 -25.24
C THR A 51 8.29 -11.31 -24.98
N ILE A 52 7.83 -10.81 -23.83
CA ILE A 52 6.41 -10.71 -23.49
C ILE A 52 5.67 -9.75 -24.45
N MET A 53 6.40 -8.80 -25.03
CA MET A 53 5.84 -7.84 -25.98
C MET A 53 5.37 -8.51 -27.28
N GLU A 54 5.92 -9.66 -27.60
CA GLU A 54 5.58 -10.41 -28.81
C GLU A 54 4.30 -11.23 -28.65
N ASP A 55 3.82 -11.39 -27.40
CA ASP A 55 2.61 -12.15 -27.08
C ASP A 55 1.62 -11.23 -26.38
N LYS A 56 0.72 -10.67 -27.16
CA LYS A 56 -0.25 -9.68 -26.68
C LYS A 56 -1.13 -10.23 -25.56
N GLU A 57 -1.65 -11.43 -25.70
CA GLU A 57 -2.52 -12.05 -24.66
C GLU A 57 -1.75 -12.28 -23.37
N ARG A 58 -0.54 -12.78 -23.47
CA ARG A 58 0.32 -13.00 -22.31
C ARG A 58 0.62 -11.68 -21.60
N LEU A 59 0.90 -10.62 -22.37
CA LEU A 59 1.14 -9.29 -21.83
C LEU A 59 -0.08 -8.77 -21.08
N GLU A 60 -1.26 -8.85 -21.68
CA GLU A 60 -2.49 -8.39 -21.07
C GLU A 60 -2.80 -9.15 -19.78
N ASP A 61 -2.69 -10.49 -19.82
CA ASP A 61 -2.94 -11.34 -18.65
C ASP A 61 -1.94 -11.08 -17.53
N THR A 62 -0.68 -10.89 -17.87
CA THR A 62 0.37 -10.62 -16.88
C THR A 62 0.16 -9.28 -16.19
N ILE A 63 -0.22 -8.26 -16.94
CA ILE A 63 -0.52 -6.94 -16.36
C ILE A 63 -1.69 -7.06 -15.39
N LEU A 64 -2.73 -7.77 -15.76
CA LEU A 64 -3.91 -7.96 -14.93
C LEU A 64 -3.55 -8.64 -13.60
N VAL A 65 -2.79 -9.73 -13.67
CA VAL A 65 -2.37 -10.49 -12.49
C VAL A 65 -1.42 -9.66 -11.63
N ALA A 66 -0.46 -9.00 -12.25
CA ALA A 66 0.52 -8.16 -11.53
C ALA A 66 -0.17 -7.02 -10.79
N PHE A 67 -1.11 -6.35 -11.45
CA PHE A 67 -1.85 -5.25 -10.85
C PHE A 67 -2.67 -5.72 -9.64
N ASN A 68 -3.38 -6.84 -9.78
CA ASN A 68 -4.19 -7.37 -8.68
C ASN A 68 -3.34 -7.79 -7.48
N ARG A 69 -2.18 -8.39 -7.72
CA ARG A 69 -1.25 -8.75 -6.65
C ARG A 69 -0.66 -7.52 -5.98
N LEU A 70 -0.30 -6.51 -6.76
CA LEU A 70 0.19 -5.24 -6.23
C LEU A 70 -0.87 -4.59 -5.35
N ASN A 71 -2.11 -4.56 -5.81
CA ASN A 71 -3.22 -3.98 -5.06
C ASN A 71 -3.43 -4.70 -3.72
N ASN A 72 -3.29 -6.02 -3.69
CA ASN A 72 -3.39 -6.79 -2.45
C ASN A 72 -2.24 -6.44 -1.48
N LYS A 73 -1.03 -6.29 -1.99
CA LYS A 73 0.12 -5.88 -1.19
C LYS A 73 -0.08 -4.49 -0.58
N ILE A 74 -0.65 -3.58 -1.37
CA ILE A 74 -0.95 -2.22 -0.90
C ILE A 74 -1.97 -2.29 0.23
N THR A 75 -3.01 -3.10 0.08
CA THR A 75 -4.03 -3.28 1.12
C THR A 75 -3.42 -3.83 2.41
N GLU A 76 -2.54 -4.81 2.31
CA GLU A 76 -1.83 -5.36 3.47
C GLU A 76 -1.00 -4.29 4.18
N THR A 77 -0.30 -3.46 3.40
CA THR A 77 0.51 -2.37 3.93
C THR A 77 -0.36 -1.34 4.65
N GLU A 78 -1.50 -0.97 4.06
CA GLU A 78 -2.45 -0.05 4.68
C GLU A 78 -2.95 -0.58 6.01
N VAL A 79 -3.29 -1.87 6.06
CA VAL A 79 -3.77 -2.50 7.29
C VAL A 79 -2.70 -2.44 8.38
N LEU A 80 -1.45 -2.77 8.04
CA LEU A 80 -0.35 -2.71 8.99
C LEU A 80 -0.11 -1.29 9.52
N GLU A 81 -0.16 -0.31 8.64
CA GLU A 81 0.01 1.09 9.04
C GLU A 81 -1.16 1.59 9.88
N SER A 82 -2.38 1.15 9.56
CA SER A 82 -3.57 1.46 10.37
C SER A 82 -3.45 0.88 11.77
N GLN A 83 -2.95 -0.33 11.90
CA GLN A 83 -2.73 -0.96 13.20
C GLN A 83 -1.71 -0.18 14.02
N LYS A 84 -0.65 0.30 13.39
CA LYS A 84 0.35 1.15 14.05
C LYS A 84 -0.27 2.45 14.54
N LEU A 85 -1.10 3.06 13.72
CA LEU A 85 -1.80 4.30 14.08
C LEU A 85 -2.74 4.08 15.27
N MET A 86 -3.50 2.99 15.24
CA MET A 86 -4.39 2.63 16.34
C MET A 86 -3.62 2.43 17.65
N ALA A 87 -2.46 1.77 17.58
CA ALA A 87 -1.62 1.58 18.76
C ALA A 87 -1.12 2.89 19.34
N GLU A 88 -0.80 3.87 18.48
CA GLU A 88 -0.38 5.21 18.91
C GLU A 88 -1.47 5.99 19.61
N LEU A 89 -2.73 5.74 19.24
CA LEU A 89 -3.90 6.44 19.79
C LEU A 89 -4.42 5.80 21.08
N MET A 90 -3.99 4.58 21.39
CA MET A 90 -4.45 3.87 22.58
C MET A 90 -3.60 4.17 23.81
N PRO A 91 -4.20 4.12 25.02
CA PRO A 91 -3.46 4.29 26.26
C PRO A 91 -2.33 3.26 26.39
N GLU A 92 -1.29 3.65 27.07
CA GLU A 92 -0.16 2.76 27.36
C GLU A 92 -0.64 1.49 28.07
N GLY A 93 -0.16 0.35 27.60
CA GLY A 93 -0.54 -0.94 28.16
C GLY A 93 -1.79 -1.57 27.53
N PHE A 94 -2.53 -0.83 26.71
CA PHE A 94 -3.73 -1.34 26.06
C PHE A 94 -3.43 -2.47 25.08
N GLU A 95 -2.30 -2.39 24.41
CA GLU A 95 -1.87 -3.41 23.45
C GLU A 95 -1.58 -4.76 24.11
N ASP A 96 -1.26 -4.78 25.40
CA ASP A 96 -1.03 -6.03 26.16
C ASP A 96 -2.30 -6.87 26.28
N LEU A 97 -3.47 -6.26 26.12
CA LEU A 97 -4.75 -6.96 26.16
C LEU A 97 -4.97 -7.84 24.92
N PHE A 98 -4.25 -7.59 23.85
CA PHE A 98 -4.39 -8.31 22.58
C PHE A 98 -3.27 -9.33 22.34
N ASN A 99 -2.31 -9.39 23.21
CA ASN A 99 -1.17 -10.32 23.11
C ASN A 99 -1.36 -11.56 23.98
#